data_0c7f90ac59a6a18c4a0dce6195ea5f5d
#
_entry.id   0c7f90ac59a6a18c4a0dce6195ea5f5d
#
_cell.length_a   1.000
_cell.length_b   1.000
_cell.length_c   1.000
_cell.angle_alpha   90.00
_cell.angle_beta   90.00
_cell.angle_gamma   90.00
#
_symmetry.space_group_name_H-M   'P 1'
#
loop_
_entity.id
_entity.type
_entity.pdbx_description
1 polymer ?
#
loop_
_entity_poly.entity_id
_entity_poly.type
_entity_poly.pdbx_seq_one_letter_code
_entity_poly.pdbx_strand_id
1 'polypeptide(L)'
;MKLQALLTALLLLATLGAVSATAQPVPATQPARAAPVAIAQPSGANLNISPKRVTFDRNHRSATVYIFNQGSAPGTFDISLVDRVMLPDGQIVPITDTAAKPDAKAVADRVKSASSILQVSPRRVTLSPGQGQTIRLRVAGAPADPSVVELRSHLTIATLPPRDSGTTADAAAASSTSNELRFQINALLGLSIPAIVRLNDPDIRAGIENARVTFEQLNGPDGPRTPTLSLDLIRKGANSLFGNFEVRAQGQPKNVPIGASRGVGVYTEIDRRSIRIPLTRAPEAGEHLEVTFTDDDTSPGKLLAKLVL
;
A
#
# COMPACT_ATOMS: atom_id res chain seq x y z
N MET A 1 52.41 21.73 52.18
CA MET A 1 53.81 22.03 52.60
C MET A 1 54.51 22.65 51.41
N LYS A 2 54.97 23.90 51.64
CA LYS A 2 56.11 24.63 51.03
C LYS A 2 56.04 24.90 49.51
N LEU A 3 55.79 26.08 49.03
CA LEU A 3 56.43 27.39 49.23
C LEU A 3 57.56 27.62 48.24
N GLN A 4 57.43 28.77 47.60
CA GLN A 4 58.34 29.79 47.15
C GLN A 4 58.69 29.82 45.64
N ALA A 5 58.40 30.78 44.90
CA ALA A 5 58.55 32.26 45.00
C ALA A 5 59.81 32.79 44.28
N LEU A 6 59.58 33.83 43.47
CA LEU A 6 60.47 34.98 43.14
C LEU A 6 61.66 34.74 42.18
N LEU A 7 62.02 35.54 41.23
CA LEU A 7 62.19 36.99 41.16
C LEU A 7 62.48 37.44 39.70
N THR A 8 61.87 38.55 39.29
CA THR A 8 62.31 39.72 38.51
C THR A 8 63.63 39.72 37.73
N ALA A 9 63.54 40.16 36.47
CA ALA A 9 64.48 41.25 35.99
C ALA A 9 63.94 41.88 34.68
N LEU A 10 63.83 43.17 34.73
CA LEU A 10 63.50 44.18 33.76
C LEU A 10 64.71 44.41 32.81
N LEU A 11 64.52 44.37 31.48
CA LEU A 11 65.42 45.00 30.54
C LEU A 11 64.63 45.60 29.38
N LEU A 12 64.59 46.95 29.36
CA LEU A 12 64.14 47.78 28.24
C LEU A 12 65.17 47.71 27.11
N LEU A 13 64.77 47.31 25.89
CA LEU A 13 65.53 47.73 24.71
C LEU A 13 64.50 48.09 23.59
N ALA A 14 64.52 49.41 23.30
CA ALA A 14 63.79 49.96 22.17
C ALA A 14 64.51 49.62 20.86
N THR A 15 63.85 49.00 19.91
CA THR A 15 64.25 48.95 18.51
C THR A 15 63.08 49.27 17.60
N LEU A 16 63.23 50.33 16.81
CA LEU A 16 62.36 50.65 15.67
C LEU A 16 62.40 49.50 14.72
N GLY A 17 61.21 48.95 14.43
CA GLY A 17 61.00 47.91 13.43
C GLY A 17 59.82 48.25 12.53
N ALA A 18 60.05 48.28 11.25
CA ALA A 18 59.19 48.67 10.16
C ALA A 18 57.78 48.01 10.23
N VAL A 19 56.77 48.85 10.00
CA VAL A 19 55.35 48.38 9.79
C VAL A 19 55.25 47.71 8.44
N SER A 20 55.29 46.38 8.42
CA SER A 20 54.86 45.56 7.25
C SER A 20 53.34 45.39 7.31
N ALA A 21 52.67 46.07 6.42
CA ALA A 21 51.23 45.86 6.20
C ALA A 21 51.00 44.43 5.64
N THR A 22 50.64 43.49 6.52
CA THR A 22 50.15 42.18 6.11
C THR A 22 48.71 42.33 5.65
N ALA A 23 48.47 42.17 4.33
CA ALA A 23 47.15 42.07 3.77
C ALA A 23 46.47 40.81 4.38
N GLN A 24 45.36 41.03 5.10
CA GLN A 24 44.51 39.93 5.57
C GLN A 24 43.87 39.24 4.38
N PRO A 25 43.92 37.90 4.27
CA PRO A 25 43.18 37.19 3.25
C PRO A 25 41.68 37.39 3.49
N VAL A 26 40.98 37.84 2.46
CA VAL A 26 39.51 37.92 2.41
C VAL A 26 38.96 36.52 2.68
N PRO A 27 38.07 36.30 3.63
CA PRO A 27 37.48 34.99 3.86
C PRO A 27 36.71 34.59 2.60
N ALA A 28 37.09 33.46 1.98
CA ALA A 28 36.37 32.85 0.87
C ALA A 28 34.94 32.56 1.32
N THR A 29 33.96 33.19 0.69
CA THR A 29 32.54 32.94 0.91
C THR A 29 32.29 31.47 0.52
N GLN A 30 32.16 30.60 1.51
CA GLN A 30 31.70 29.25 1.28
C GLN A 30 30.30 29.31 0.62
N PRO A 31 30.07 28.58 -0.50
CA PRO A 31 28.73 28.50 -1.06
C PRO A 31 27.79 27.97 0.01
N ALA A 32 26.72 28.70 0.26
CA ALA A 32 25.68 28.31 1.20
C ALA A 32 25.23 26.89 0.86
N ARG A 33 25.49 25.96 1.76
CA ARG A 33 25.00 24.57 1.65
C ARG A 33 23.49 24.66 1.56
N ALA A 34 22.93 24.27 0.39
CA ALA A 34 21.50 24.23 0.20
C ALA A 34 20.87 23.46 1.36
N ALA A 35 19.97 24.11 2.09
CA ALA A 35 19.22 23.43 3.14
C ALA A 35 18.50 22.22 2.51
N PRO A 36 18.46 21.06 3.20
CA PRO A 36 17.71 19.92 2.70
C PRO A 36 16.28 20.38 2.43
N VAL A 37 15.83 20.19 1.19
CA VAL A 37 14.43 20.43 0.83
C VAL A 37 13.61 19.51 1.72
N ALA A 38 12.95 20.07 2.71
CA ALA A 38 11.98 19.31 3.50
C ALA A 38 10.91 18.83 2.53
N ILE A 39 10.88 17.54 2.28
CA ILE A 39 9.78 16.90 1.54
C ILE A 39 8.56 17.19 2.39
N ALA A 40 7.74 18.14 1.97
CA ALA A 40 6.48 18.45 2.62
C ALA A 40 5.66 17.17 2.66
N GLN A 41 5.38 16.67 3.85
CA GLN A 41 4.41 15.58 4.05
C GLN A 41 3.12 16.01 3.36
N PRO A 42 2.45 15.14 2.59
CA PRO A 42 1.21 15.52 1.94
C PRO A 42 0.24 16.02 3.02
N SER A 43 0.02 17.32 3.06
CA SER A 43 -0.93 17.97 3.96
C SER A 43 -2.33 17.66 3.45
N GLY A 44 -2.96 16.62 4.00
CA GLY A 44 -4.28 16.18 3.57
C GLY A 44 -4.88 15.17 4.53
N ALA A 45 -6.12 14.81 4.28
CA ALA A 45 -6.76 13.70 4.95
C ALA A 45 -6.09 12.38 4.51
N ASN A 46 -5.71 11.55 5.48
CA ASN A 46 -5.12 10.23 5.24
C ASN A 46 -5.94 9.19 5.99
N LEU A 47 -6.57 8.27 5.26
CA LEU A 47 -7.43 7.25 5.86
C LEU A 47 -6.67 5.95 6.11
N ASN A 48 -6.93 5.38 7.28
CA ASN A 48 -6.69 3.97 7.57
C ASN A 48 -8.02 3.22 7.65
N ILE A 49 -8.02 1.92 7.33
CA ILE A 49 -9.20 1.06 7.32
C ILE A 49 -8.87 -0.29 7.98
N SER A 50 -9.77 -0.78 8.81
CA SER A 50 -9.66 -2.08 9.47
C SER A 50 -11.04 -2.72 9.67
N PRO A 51 -11.22 -4.01 9.35
CA PRO A 51 -10.28 -4.90 8.67
C PRO A 51 -10.08 -4.55 7.19
N LYS A 52 -9.08 -5.15 6.55
CA LYS A 52 -8.80 -4.96 5.12
C LYS A 52 -9.56 -5.91 4.20
N ARG A 53 -10.44 -6.74 4.74
CA ARG A 53 -11.30 -7.70 4.06
C ARG A 53 -12.48 -8.02 4.95
N VAL A 54 -13.64 -8.23 4.35
CA VAL A 54 -14.86 -8.67 5.05
C VAL A 54 -15.46 -9.85 4.29
N THR A 55 -15.70 -10.95 5.00
CA THR A 55 -16.39 -12.14 4.45
C THR A 55 -17.66 -12.40 5.24
N PHE A 56 -18.75 -12.59 4.55
CA PHE A 56 -20.07 -12.95 5.09
C PHE A 56 -20.39 -14.39 4.76
N ASP A 57 -21.00 -15.07 5.70
CA ASP A 57 -21.51 -16.43 5.55
C ASP A 57 -22.99 -16.52 6.00
N ARG A 58 -23.51 -17.73 6.11
CA ARG A 58 -24.90 -17.97 6.60
C ARG A 58 -25.12 -17.47 8.02
N ASN A 59 -24.12 -17.56 8.88
CA ASN A 59 -24.21 -17.24 10.30
C ASN A 59 -23.78 -15.79 10.59
N HIS A 60 -22.90 -15.24 9.78
CA HIS A 60 -22.32 -13.90 9.94
C HIS A 60 -22.75 -12.99 8.78
N ARG A 61 -23.99 -12.46 8.88
CA ARG A 61 -24.59 -11.61 7.85
C ARG A 61 -24.37 -10.11 8.07
N SER A 62 -23.65 -9.73 9.11
CA SER A 62 -23.33 -8.34 9.44
C SER A 62 -21.88 -8.22 9.84
N ALA A 63 -21.25 -7.13 9.45
CA ALA A 63 -19.89 -6.81 9.81
C ALA A 63 -19.70 -5.30 10.01
N THR A 64 -18.64 -4.95 10.71
CA THR A 64 -18.23 -3.56 10.91
C THR A 64 -16.84 -3.33 10.37
N VAL A 65 -16.65 -2.17 9.77
CA VAL A 65 -15.36 -1.68 9.28
C VAL A 65 -15.11 -0.34 9.92
N TYR A 66 -13.97 -0.18 10.56
CA TYR A 66 -13.54 1.05 11.18
C TYR A 66 -12.64 1.82 10.23
N ILE A 67 -12.95 3.09 10.01
CA ILE A 67 -12.09 4.03 9.28
C ILE A 67 -11.60 5.11 10.22
N PHE A 68 -10.39 5.58 10.01
CA PHE A 68 -9.73 6.55 10.87
C PHE A 68 -8.89 7.53 10.04
N ASN A 69 -9.06 8.84 10.29
CA ASN A 69 -8.28 9.87 9.63
C ASN A 69 -6.96 10.11 10.38
N GLN A 70 -5.86 9.58 9.83
CA GLN A 70 -4.49 9.78 10.33
C GLN A 70 -3.85 11.07 9.79
N GLY A 71 -4.51 11.75 8.87
CA GLY A 71 -4.01 12.98 8.25
C GLY A 71 -4.06 14.19 9.19
N SER A 72 -3.49 15.28 8.72
CA SER A 72 -3.43 16.57 9.44
C SER A 72 -4.59 17.50 9.11
N ALA A 73 -5.45 17.16 8.12
CA ALA A 73 -6.59 17.96 7.71
C ALA A 73 -7.91 17.17 7.79
N PRO A 74 -9.06 17.83 8.03
CA PRO A 74 -10.36 17.19 7.94
C PRO A 74 -10.64 16.76 6.50
N GLY A 75 -11.39 15.67 6.33
CA GLY A 75 -11.85 15.19 5.04
C GLY A 75 -13.28 14.70 5.07
N THR A 76 -13.99 14.92 3.97
CA THR A 76 -15.29 14.32 3.74
C THR A 76 -15.13 13.13 2.79
N PHE A 77 -15.72 12.01 3.17
CA PHE A 77 -15.56 10.74 2.47
C PHE A 77 -16.92 10.20 2.05
N ASP A 78 -17.02 9.79 0.80
CA ASP A 78 -18.15 9.04 0.27
C ASP A 78 -17.88 7.55 0.40
N ILE A 79 -18.90 6.80 0.85
CA ILE A 79 -18.81 5.39 1.19
C ILE A 79 -19.80 4.64 0.30
N SER A 80 -19.28 3.79 -0.56
CA SER A 80 -20.05 3.10 -1.58
C SER A 80 -19.59 1.66 -1.80
N LEU A 81 -20.43 0.86 -2.45
CA LEU A 81 -20.07 -0.45 -2.97
C LEU A 81 -19.76 -0.31 -4.46
N VAL A 82 -18.56 -0.71 -4.85
CA VAL A 82 -18.08 -0.65 -6.23
C VAL A 82 -17.64 -2.02 -6.66
N ASP A 83 -18.08 -2.46 -7.83
CA ASP A 83 -17.61 -3.71 -8.40
C ASP A 83 -16.26 -3.51 -9.07
N ARG A 84 -15.32 -4.35 -8.69
CA ARG A 84 -13.95 -4.37 -9.22
C ARG A 84 -13.60 -5.76 -9.69
N VAL A 85 -12.76 -5.83 -10.69
CA VAL A 85 -12.27 -7.07 -11.27
C VAL A 85 -10.78 -7.25 -10.94
N MET A 86 -10.38 -8.48 -10.62
CA MET A 86 -8.97 -8.86 -10.53
C MET A 86 -8.51 -9.38 -11.90
N LEU A 87 -7.44 -8.81 -12.41
CA LEU A 87 -6.78 -9.28 -13.63
C LEU A 87 -5.76 -10.40 -13.30
N PRO A 88 -5.33 -11.21 -14.28
CA PRO A 88 -4.39 -12.32 -14.04
C PRO A 88 -3.04 -11.92 -13.47
N ASP A 89 -2.62 -10.67 -13.62
CA ASP A 89 -1.43 -10.10 -12.99
C ASP A 89 -1.65 -9.67 -11.53
N GLY A 90 -2.91 -9.75 -11.05
CA GLY A 90 -3.32 -9.38 -9.69
C GLY A 90 -3.73 -7.93 -9.52
N GLN A 91 -3.72 -7.10 -10.58
CA GLN A 91 -4.28 -5.76 -10.50
C GLN A 91 -5.79 -5.82 -10.25
N ILE A 92 -6.29 -4.91 -9.42
CA ILE A 92 -7.71 -4.78 -9.11
C ILE A 92 -8.19 -3.43 -9.65
N VAL A 93 -9.02 -3.46 -10.68
CA VAL A 93 -9.50 -2.26 -11.36
C VAL A 93 -11.03 -2.16 -11.30
N PRO A 94 -11.63 -0.97 -11.36
CA PRO A 94 -13.08 -0.83 -11.52
C PRO A 94 -13.55 -1.54 -12.81
N ILE A 95 -14.73 -2.15 -12.77
CA ILE A 95 -15.29 -2.81 -13.96
C ILE A 95 -15.46 -1.81 -15.11
N THR A 96 -15.81 -0.55 -14.82
CA THR A 96 -15.93 0.53 -15.80
C THR A 96 -14.66 0.74 -16.62
N ASP A 97 -13.49 0.50 -16.03
CA ASP A 97 -12.20 0.76 -16.67
C ASP A 97 -11.78 -0.38 -17.63
N THR A 98 -12.55 -1.47 -17.65
CA THR A 98 -12.27 -2.62 -18.53
C THR A 98 -12.91 -2.51 -19.91
N ALA A 99 -13.84 -1.58 -20.11
CA ALA A 99 -14.64 -1.47 -21.32
C ALA A 99 -13.81 -1.31 -22.61
N ALA A 100 -12.67 -0.63 -22.51
CA ALA A 100 -11.76 -0.36 -23.65
C ALA A 100 -10.77 -1.52 -23.92
N LYS A 101 -10.75 -2.58 -23.09
CA LYS A 101 -9.79 -3.69 -23.18
C LYS A 101 -10.57 -5.02 -23.26
N PRO A 102 -10.70 -5.66 -24.44
CA PRO A 102 -11.54 -6.85 -24.61
C PRO A 102 -11.23 -8.00 -23.65
N ASP A 103 -9.93 -8.28 -23.41
CA ASP A 103 -9.51 -9.36 -22.49
C ASP A 103 -9.90 -9.04 -21.04
N ALA A 104 -9.72 -7.80 -20.61
CA ALA A 104 -10.13 -7.38 -19.28
C ALA A 104 -11.65 -7.37 -19.12
N LYS A 105 -12.41 -7.03 -20.17
CA LYS A 105 -13.86 -7.09 -20.20
C LYS A 105 -14.36 -8.52 -20.04
N ALA A 106 -13.78 -9.48 -20.75
CA ALA A 106 -14.16 -10.90 -20.65
C ALA A 106 -13.99 -11.44 -19.20
N VAL A 107 -12.95 -10.98 -18.49
CA VAL A 107 -12.77 -11.32 -17.07
C VAL A 107 -13.81 -10.59 -16.20
N ALA A 108 -14.08 -9.30 -16.48
CA ALA A 108 -15.05 -8.50 -15.74
C ALA A 108 -16.48 -9.08 -15.83
N ASP A 109 -16.87 -9.64 -16.97
CA ASP A 109 -18.18 -10.26 -17.19
C ASP A 109 -18.40 -11.51 -16.30
N ARG A 110 -17.33 -12.09 -15.75
CA ARG A 110 -17.39 -13.22 -14.79
C ARG A 110 -17.63 -12.78 -13.35
N VAL A 111 -17.48 -11.49 -13.02
CA VAL A 111 -17.68 -10.99 -11.66
C VAL A 111 -19.15 -11.13 -11.26
N LYS A 112 -19.39 -11.76 -10.11
CA LYS A 112 -20.70 -11.85 -9.48
C LYS A 112 -20.83 -10.79 -8.41
N SER A 113 -21.58 -9.72 -8.71
CA SER A 113 -21.75 -8.56 -7.83
C SER A 113 -22.54 -8.91 -6.57
N ALA A 114 -22.07 -8.42 -5.42
CA ALA A 114 -22.79 -8.45 -4.15
C ALA A 114 -23.56 -7.14 -3.87
N SER A 115 -23.45 -6.12 -4.73
CA SER A 115 -23.98 -4.77 -4.47
C SER A 115 -25.50 -4.73 -4.26
N SER A 116 -26.23 -5.63 -4.92
CA SER A 116 -27.71 -5.71 -4.81
C SER A 116 -28.18 -6.30 -3.47
N ILE A 117 -27.36 -7.09 -2.79
CA ILE A 117 -27.70 -7.75 -1.53
C ILE A 117 -26.94 -7.18 -0.31
N LEU A 118 -25.94 -6.33 -0.54
CA LEU A 118 -25.20 -5.67 0.54
C LEU A 118 -25.74 -4.27 0.79
N GLN A 119 -25.90 -3.94 2.05
CA GLN A 119 -26.21 -2.58 2.52
C GLN A 119 -25.04 -2.03 3.31
N VAL A 120 -24.73 -0.74 3.12
CA VAL A 120 -23.66 -0.03 3.81
C VAL A 120 -24.21 1.23 4.46
N SER A 121 -23.78 1.52 5.69
CA SER A 121 -24.16 2.72 6.45
C SER A 121 -23.05 3.14 7.42
N PRO A 122 -22.73 4.44 7.53
CA PRO A 122 -23.25 5.55 6.73
C PRO A 122 -22.70 5.57 5.31
N ARG A 123 -23.31 6.35 4.41
CA ARG A 123 -22.84 6.55 3.02
C ARG A 123 -21.90 7.74 2.85
N ARG A 124 -21.85 8.60 3.86
CA ARG A 124 -20.96 9.76 3.89
C ARG A 124 -20.56 10.11 5.31
N VAL A 125 -19.35 10.55 5.49
CA VAL A 125 -18.81 10.98 6.78
C VAL A 125 -17.77 12.07 6.59
N THR A 126 -17.75 13.01 7.53
CA THR A 126 -16.66 13.99 7.66
C THR A 126 -15.86 13.64 8.90
N LEU A 127 -14.54 13.48 8.75
CA LEU A 127 -13.64 13.12 9.83
C LEU A 127 -12.57 14.20 9.99
N SER A 128 -12.49 14.76 11.18
CA SER A 128 -11.37 15.62 11.59
C SER A 128 -10.09 14.76 11.78
N PRO A 129 -8.89 15.38 11.84
CA PRO A 129 -7.68 14.69 12.23
C PRO A 129 -7.86 13.91 13.54
N GLY A 130 -7.40 12.66 13.56
CA GLY A 130 -7.52 11.80 14.73
C GLY A 130 -8.92 11.23 14.99
N GLN A 131 -9.91 11.52 14.16
CA GLN A 131 -11.26 10.95 14.30
C GLN A 131 -11.47 9.71 13.46
N GLY A 132 -12.31 8.81 13.95
CA GLY A 132 -12.72 7.60 13.26
C GLY A 132 -14.22 7.40 13.26
N GLN A 133 -14.68 6.51 12.36
CA GLN A 133 -16.07 6.15 12.17
C GLN A 133 -16.21 4.66 11.91
N THR A 134 -17.22 4.04 12.51
CA THR A 134 -17.61 2.67 12.20
C THR A 134 -18.61 2.66 11.03
N ILE A 135 -18.28 1.91 10.00
CA ILE A 135 -19.16 1.60 8.86
C ILE A 135 -19.75 0.21 9.11
N ARG A 136 -21.06 0.09 8.97
CA ARG A 136 -21.77 -1.20 9.06
C ARG A 136 -22.09 -1.71 7.67
N LEU A 137 -21.78 -2.98 7.44
CA LEU A 137 -22.21 -3.72 6.27
C LEU A 137 -23.17 -4.83 6.70
N ARG A 138 -24.20 -5.07 5.90
CA ARG A 138 -25.20 -6.12 6.15
C ARG A 138 -25.62 -6.79 4.85
N VAL A 139 -25.71 -8.08 4.87
CA VAL A 139 -26.36 -8.87 3.81
C VAL A 139 -27.87 -8.82 4.04
N ALA A 140 -28.58 -8.03 3.24
CA ALA A 140 -30.02 -7.74 3.41
C ALA A 140 -30.91 -8.61 2.51
N GLY A 141 -30.34 -9.31 1.52
CA GLY A 141 -31.06 -10.12 0.53
C GLY A 141 -30.47 -11.51 0.37
N ALA A 142 -30.99 -12.22 -0.60
CA ALA A 142 -30.45 -13.47 -1.14
C ALA A 142 -29.92 -13.22 -2.56
N PRO A 143 -28.96 -14.03 -3.05
CA PRO A 143 -28.56 -14.01 -4.46
C PRO A 143 -29.76 -14.26 -5.38
N ALA A 144 -29.81 -13.53 -6.51
CA ALA A 144 -30.83 -13.76 -7.52
C ALA A 144 -30.72 -15.18 -8.14
N ASP A 145 -29.49 -15.69 -8.23
CA ASP A 145 -29.18 -17.05 -8.66
C ASP A 145 -28.59 -17.83 -7.47
N PRO A 146 -29.33 -18.82 -6.91
CA PRO A 146 -28.85 -19.63 -5.78
C PRO A 146 -27.64 -20.51 -6.11
N SER A 147 -27.35 -20.76 -7.39
CA SER A 147 -26.18 -21.55 -7.82
C SER A 147 -24.86 -20.78 -7.69
N VAL A 148 -24.92 -19.46 -7.53
CA VAL A 148 -23.73 -18.62 -7.34
C VAL A 148 -23.17 -18.85 -5.95
N VAL A 149 -21.98 -19.43 -5.88
CA VAL A 149 -21.31 -19.81 -4.62
C VAL A 149 -20.64 -18.64 -3.89
N GLU A 150 -20.31 -17.59 -4.63
CA GLU A 150 -19.66 -16.41 -4.09
C GLU A 150 -20.04 -15.15 -4.88
N LEU A 151 -20.41 -14.10 -4.14
CA LEU A 151 -20.60 -12.76 -4.70
C LEU A 151 -19.60 -11.81 -4.03
N ARG A 152 -19.17 -10.80 -4.78
CA ARG A 152 -18.22 -9.82 -4.27
C ARG A 152 -18.52 -8.43 -4.81
N SER A 153 -18.41 -7.46 -3.92
CA SER A 153 -18.22 -6.03 -4.24
C SER A 153 -17.14 -5.46 -3.36
N HIS A 154 -16.67 -4.28 -3.64
CA HIS A 154 -15.68 -3.62 -2.82
C HIS A 154 -16.31 -2.45 -2.07
N LEU A 155 -16.15 -2.44 -0.74
CA LEU A 155 -16.40 -1.25 0.06
C LEU A 155 -15.33 -0.23 -0.31
N THR A 156 -15.75 0.86 -0.93
CA THR A 156 -14.88 1.93 -1.40
C THR A 156 -15.18 3.20 -0.61
N ILE A 157 -14.14 3.80 -0.05
CA ILE A 157 -14.18 5.07 0.66
C ILE A 157 -13.35 6.05 -0.16
N ALA A 158 -13.98 7.04 -0.76
CA ALA A 158 -13.33 8.04 -1.61
C ALA A 158 -13.41 9.43 -0.98
N THR A 159 -12.28 10.15 -0.99
CA THR A 159 -12.25 11.55 -0.57
C THR A 159 -13.07 12.38 -1.55
N LEU A 160 -13.99 13.17 -1.05
CA LEU A 160 -14.66 14.20 -1.84
C LEU A 160 -13.76 15.44 -1.93
N PRO A 161 -13.64 16.06 -3.11
CA PRO A 161 -12.93 17.32 -3.22
C PRO A 161 -13.57 18.35 -2.28
N PRO A 162 -12.77 19.24 -1.67
CA PRO A 162 -13.31 20.40 -0.98
C PRO A 162 -14.29 21.12 -1.93
N ARG A 163 -15.39 21.61 -1.41
CA ARG A 163 -16.22 22.50 -2.20
C ARG A 163 -15.35 23.70 -2.58
N ASP A 164 -15.12 23.90 -3.86
CA ASP A 164 -14.46 25.11 -4.33
C ASP A 164 -15.31 26.30 -3.82
N SER A 165 -14.79 27.00 -2.84
CA SER A 165 -15.21 28.37 -2.61
C SER A 165 -14.72 29.11 -3.86
N GLY A 166 -15.58 29.22 -4.85
CA GLY A 166 -15.26 29.82 -6.14
C GLY A 166 -14.45 31.10 -5.94
N THR A 167 -13.44 31.33 -6.76
CA THR A 167 -12.66 32.56 -6.74
C THR A 167 -13.65 33.71 -6.83
N THR A 168 -13.84 34.46 -5.74
CA THR A 168 -14.69 35.65 -5.78
C THR A 168 -14.10 36.62 -6.78
N ALA A 169 -14.95 37.39 -7.44
CA ALA A 169 -14.48 38.42 -8.39
C ALA A 169 -13.41 39.34 -7.77
N ASP A 170 -13.50 39.60 -6.47
CA ASP A 170 -12.54 40.38 -5.69
C ASP A 170 -11.18 39.68 -5.52
N ALA A 171 -11.18 38.34 -5.34
CA ALA A 171 -9.93 37.56 -5.29
C ALA A 171 -9.27 37.45 -6.68
N ALA A 172 -10.06 37.41 -7.75
CA ALA A 172 -9.56 37.46 -9.14
C ALA A 172 -9.00 38.88 -9.47
N ALA A 173 -9.62 39.94 -8.99
CA ALA A 173 -9.14 41.32 -9.17
C ALA A 173 -7.87 41.62 -8.36
N ALA A 174 -7.72 41.04 -7.15
CA ALA A 174 -6.53 41.19 -6.32
C ALA A 174 -5.32 40.42 -6.86
N SER A 175 -5.52 39.41 -7.71
CA SER A 175 -4.45 38.61 -8.33
C SER A 175 -3.90 39.22 -9.62
N SER A 176 -4.48 40.33 -10.13
CA SER A 176 -4.07 40.94 -11.40
C SER A 176 -2.73 41.70 -11.35
N THR A 177 -2.10 41.80 -10.18
CA THR A 177 -0.79 42.46 -9.99
C THR A 177 0.41 41.55 -9.83
N SER A 178 0.22 40.25 -9.72
CA SER A 178 1.32 39.28 -9.71
C SER A 178 1.18 38.32 -10.91
N ASN A 179 2.21 38.28 -11.74
CA ASN A 179 2.32 37.37 -12.90
C ASN A 179 2.65 35.93 -12.42
N GLU A 180 2.11 35.52 -11.24
CA GLU A 180 2.32 34.22 -10.64
C GLU A 180 1.16 33.29 -11.00
N LEU A 181 1.46 32.25 -11.77
CA LEU A 181 0.54 31.16 -12.06
C LEU A 181 0.42 30.25 -10.81
N ARG A 182 -0.71 30.27 -10.13
CA ARG A 182 -0.97 29.39 -8.97
C ARG A 182 -1.71 28.14 -9.44
N PHE A 183 -1.07 26.98 -9.20
CA PHE A 183 -1.70 25.67 -9.38
C PHE A 183 -2.11 25.11 -8.05
N GLN A 184 -3.35 24.66 -7.95
CA GLN A 184 -3.83 23.87 -6.81
C GLN A 184 -4.06 22.44 -7.30
N ILE A 185 -3.29 21.48 -6.78
CA ILE A 185 -3.47 20.06 -7.08
C ILE A 185 -4.25 19.44 -5.91
N ASN A 186 -5.48 19.01 -6.16
CA ASN A 186 -6.28 18.25 -5.22
C ASN A 186 -6.14 16.76 -5.51
N ALA A 187 -5.40 16.03 -4.67
CA ALA A 187 -5.32 14.59 -4.78
C ALA A 187 -6.59 13.94 -4.20
N LEU A 188 -7.30 13.17 -5.01
CA LEU A 188 -8.40 12.34 -4.57
C LEU A 188 -7.87 10.97 -4.18
N LEU A 189 -7.97 10.64 -2.90
CA LEU A 189 -7.55 9.35 -2.36
C LEU A 189 -8.77 8.46 -2.17
N GLY A 190 -8.63 7.19 -2.53
CA GLY A 190 -9.65 6.18 -2.30
C GLY A 190 -9.06 4.91 -1.69
N LEU A 191 -9.70 4.38 -0.67
CA LEU A 191 -9.43 3.04 -0.13
C LEU A 191 -10.55 2.10 -0.57
N SER A 192 -10.18 0.87 -0.91
CA SER A 192 -11.14 -0.12 -1.34
C SER A 192 -10.77 -1.49 -0.77
N ILE A 193 -11.72 -2.13 -0.10
CA ILE A 193 -11.54 -3.46 0.48
C ILE A 193 -12.62 -4.41 -0.05
N PRO A 194 -12.33 -5.70 -0.26
CA PRO A 194 -13.33 -6.67 -0.69
C PRO A 194 -14.34 -6.96 0.41
N ALA A 195 -15.62 -7.00 0.01
CA ALA A 195 -16.74 -7.48 0.78
C ALA A 195 -17.30 -8.71 0.03
N ILE A 196 -17.12 -9.89 0.60
CA ILE A 196 -17.37 -11.19 -0.02
C ILE A 196 -18.54 -11.86 0.68
N VAL A 197 -19.46 -12.43 -0.10
CA VAL A 197 -20.64 -13.14 0.42
C VAL A 197 -20.59 -14.60 -0.07
N ARG A 198 -20.50 -15.52 0.89
CA ARG A 198 -20.47 -16.98 0.68
C ARG A 198 -21.58 -17.60 1.53
N LEU A 199 -22.75 -17.83 0.95
CA LEU A 199 -23.88 -18.39 1.69
C LEU A 199 -23.92 -19.92 1.71
N ASN A 200 -23.00 -20.57 0.99
CA ASN A 200 -22.78 -22.01 0.98
C ASN A 200 -21.47 -22.36 1.67
N ASP A 201 -21.27 -23.66 1.96
CA ASP A 201 -20.01 -24.12 2.51
C ASP A 201 -18.88 -23.90 1.48
N PRO A 202 -17.78 -23.26 1.85
CA PRO A 202 -16.78 -22.85 0.88
C PRO A 202 -15.93 -24.02 0.38
N ASP A 203 -15.79 -24.13 -0.93
CA ASP A 203 -14.84 -25.04 -1.60
C ASP A 203 -13.55 -24.26 -1.95
N ILE A 204 -12.55 -24.36 -1.06
CA ILE A 204 -11.27 -23.66 -1.18
C ILE A 204 -10.17 -24.67 -1.42
N ARG A 205 -9.66 -24.73 -2.65
CA ARG A 205 -8.56 -25.60 -3.08
C ARG A 205 -7.62 -24.82 -3.97
N ALA A 206 -6.31 -24.95 -3.70
CA ALA A 206 -5.27 -24.25 -4.44
C ALA A 206 -4.30 -25.22 -5.11
N GLY A 207 -3.52 -24.70 -6.06
CA GLY A 207 -2.37 -25.35 -6.68
C GLY A 207 -1.28 -24.32 -6.94
N ILE A 208 -0.05 -24.79 -7.06
CA ILE A 208 1.10 -23.99 -7.44
C ILE A 208 1.70 -24.60 -8.69
N GLU A 209 1.89 -23.80 -9.75
CA GLU A 209 2.43 -24.24 -11.04
C GLU A 209 3.49 -23.26 -11.54
N ASN A 210 4.28 -23.66 -12.53
CA ASN A 210 5.26 -22.83 -13.26
C ASN A 210 6.27 -22.10 -12.37
N ALA A 211 6.62 -22.70 -11.24
CA ALA A 211 7.54 -22.06 -10.30
C ALA A 211 8.98 -22.09 -10.84
N ARG A 212 9.63 -20.92 -10.82
CA ARG A 212 11.04 -20.75 -11.22
C ARG A 212 11.68 -19.57 -10.50
N VAL A 213 12.97 -19.68 -10.23
CA VAL A 213 13.75 -18.58 -9.69
C VAL A 213 14.41 -17.81 -10.82
N THR A 214 14.23 -16.50 -10.83
CA THR A 214 14.84 -15.56 -11.79
C THR A 214 15.47 -14.39 -11.04
N PHE A 215 16.26 -13.57 -11.74
CA PHE A 215 16.80 -12.34 -11.17
C PHE A 215 16.13 -11.15 -11.83
N GLU A 216 15.38 -10.40 -11.04
CA GLU A 216 14.59 -9.26 -11.51
C GLU A 216 15.05 -7.95 -10.88
N GLN A 217 14.92 -6.85 -11.61
CA GLN A 217 15.13 -5.49 -11.11
C GLN A 217 13.81 -4.96 -10.57
N LEU A 218 13.59 -5.05 -9.26
CA LEU A 218 12.31 -4.69 -8.62
C LEU A 218 12.17 -3.19 -8.31
N ASN A 219 13.30 -2.48 -8.22
CA ASN A 219 13.34 -1.07 -7.81
C ASN A 219 13.72 -0.12 -8.95
N GLY A 220 13.24 -0.41 -10.17
CA GLY A 220 13.53 0.37 -11.37
C GLY A 220 14.77 -0.09 -12.14
N PRO A 221 15.09 0.53 -13.28
CA PRO A 221 16.13 0.06 -14.20
C PRO A 221 17.55 0.05 -13.62
N ASP A 222 17.82 0.90 -12.62
CA ASP A 222 19.13 1.01 -11.96
C ASP A 222 19.19 0.25 -10.62
N GLY A 223 18.13 -0.47 -10.25
CA GLY A 223 18.05 -1.23 -9.00
C GLY A 223 18.89 -2.52 -9.04
N PRO A 224 19.29 -3.07 -7.88
CA PRO A 224 19.99 -4.34 -7.82
C PRO A 224 19.10 -5.48 -8.35
N ARG A 225 19.72 -6.45 -9.03
CA ARG A 225 19.01 -7.66 -9.44
C ARG A 225 18.75 -8.54 -8.22
N THR A 226 17.48 -8.68 -7.88
CA THR A 226 17.00 -9.45 -6.73
C THR A 226 16.58 -10.84 -7.18
N PRO A 227 17.02 -11.91 -6.51
CA PRO A 227 16.50 -13.25 -6.79
C PRO A 227 15.00 -13.27 -6.46
N THR A 228 14.20 -13.71 -7.40
CA THR A 228 12.73 -13.66 -7.31
C THR A 228 12.16 -15.01 -7.74
N LEU A 229 11.34 -15.60 -6.88
CA LEU A 229 10.55 -16.77 -7.23
C LEU A 229 9.29 -16.30 -7.96
N SER A 230 9.17 -16.66 -9.23
CA SER A 230 7.96 -16.46 -10.03
C SER A 230 7.17 -17.77 -10.10
N LEU A 231 5.87 -17.74 -9.87
CA LEU A 231 4.99 -18.89 -9.91
C LEU A 231 3.55 -18.49 -10.28
N ASP A 232 2.73 -19.47 -10.62
CA ASP A 232 1.30 -19.28 -10.79
C ASP A 232 0.54 -19.93 -9.63
N LEU A 233 -0.30 -19.15 -8.96
CA LEU A 233 -1.28 -19.62 -7.99
C LEU A 233 -2.57 -19.98 -8.73
N ILE A 234 -2.99 -21.23 -8.63
CA ILE A 234 -4.16 -21.78 -9.31
C ILE A 234 -5.31 -21.95 -8.32
N ARG A 235 -6.48 -21.41 -8.66
CA ARG A 235 -7.72 -21.67 -7.94
C ARG A 235 -8.36 -22.94 -8.52
N LYS A 236 -8.42 -24.01 -7.71
CA LYS A 236 -8.99 -25.31 -8.07
C LYS A 236 -10.40 -25.52 -7.48
N GLY A 237 -10.73 -24.74 -6.45
CA GLY A 237 -12.05 -24.72 -5.82
C GLY A 237 -12.99 -23.70 -6.45
N ALA A 238 -14.25 -23.75 -6.03
CA ALA A 238 -15.30 -22.86 -6.53
C ALA A 238 -15.19 -21.43 -5.96
N ASN A 239 -14.61 -21.28 -4.76
CA ASN A 239 -14.49 -19.99 -4.08
C ASN A 239 -13.12 -19.34 -4.27
N SER A 240 -13.06 -18.05 -4.03
CA SER A 240 -11.81 -17.29 -4.07
C SER A 240 -10.80 -17.75 -3.01
N LEU A 241 -9.53 -17.67 -3.35
CA LEU A 241 -8.40 -17.92 -2.45
C LEU A 241 -7.99 -16.63 -1.77
N PHE A 242 -7.52 -16.74 -0.52
CA PHE A 242 -6.80 -15.70 0.17
C PHE A 242 -5.86 -16.32 1.19
N GLY A 243 -4.56 -15.98 1.10
CA GLY A 243 -3.58 -16.64 1.97
C GLY A 243 -2.18 -16.07 1.86
N ASN A 244 -1.25 -16.80 2.45
CA ASN A 244 0.12 -16.40 2.60
C ASN A 244 1.07 -17.42 1.98
N PHE A 245 2.04 -16.93 1.23
CA PHE A 245 3.16 -17.72 0.74
C PHE A 245 4.34 -17.67 1.71
N GLU A 246 4.98 -18.81 1.88
CA GLU A 246 6.32 -18.91 2.46
C GLU A 246 7.21 -19.77 1.56
N VAL A 247 8.46 -19.34 1.39
CA VAL A 247 9.49 -20.04 0.64
C VAL A 247 10.63 -20.37 1.60
N ARG A 248 10.94 -21.65 1.74
CA ARG A 248 11.98 -22.17 2.63
C ARG A 248 12.98 -22.98 1.84
N ALA A 249 14.24 -22.87 2.21
CA ALA A 249 15.28 -23.76 1.71
C ALA A 249 15.31 -25.04 2.56
N GLN A 250 15.36 -26.21 1.91
CA GLN A 250 15.48 -27.48 2.62
C GLN A 250 16.86 -27.58 3.30
N GLY A 251 16.90 -28.18 4.49
CA GLY A 251 18.14 -28.31 5.28
C GLY A 251 18.48 -27.09 6.14
N GLN A 252 17.81 -25.97 5.98
CA GLN A 252 17.97 -24.79 6.83
C GLN A 252 17.01 -24.83 8.04
N PRO A 253 17.31 -24.09 9.13
CA PRO A 253 16.40 -24.00 10.27
C PRO A 253 15.00 -23.59 9.83
N LYS A 254 13.97 -24.32 10.28
CA LYS A 254 12.57 -24.12 9.85
C LYS A 254 11.99 -22.74 10.19
N ASN A 255 12.69 -21.92 10.94
CA ASN A 255 12.18 -20.68 11.52
C ASN A 255 12.38 -19.45 10.61
N VAL A 256 13.19 -19.55 9.55
CA VAL A 256 13.52 -18.40 8.70
C VAL A 256 13.16 -18.69 7.25
N PRO A 257 12.04 -18.18 6.74
CA PRO A 257 11.76 -18.24 5.32
C PRO A 257 12.73 -17.34 4.55
N ILE A 258 13.19 -17.79 3.38
CA ILE A 258 13.98 -16.98 2.46
C ILE A 258 13.14 -16.08 1.56
N GLY A 259 11.82 -16.27 1.54
CA GLY A 259 10.85 -15.42 0.85
C GLY A 259 9.47 -15.57 1.45
N ALA A 260 8.69 -14.50 1.40
CA ALA A 260 7.29 -14.52 1.84
C ALA A 260 6.46 -13.50 1.06
N SER A 261 5.19 -13.83 0.84
CA SER A 261 4.19 -12.89 0.32
C SER A 261 2.88 -13.10 1.06
N ARG A 262 2.36 -12.03 1.67
CA ARG A 262 1.15 -12.11 2.50
C ARG A 262 -0.05 -11.49 1.81
N GLY A 263 -1.26 -11.97 2.14
CA GLY A 263 -2.50 -11.42 1.65
C GLY A 263 -2.70 -11.62 0.15
N VAL A 264 -2.23 -12.74 -0.38
CA VAL A 264 -2.35 -13.06 -1.81
C VAL A 264 -3.72 -13.68 -2.06
N GLY A 265 -4.51 -13.05 -2.96
CA GLY A 265 -5.82 -13.56 -3.35
C GLY A 265 -5.90 -13.98 -4.82
N VAL A 266 -6.82 -14.90 -5.11
CA VAL A 266 -7.29 -15.23 -6.46
C VAL A 266 -8.81 -15.22 -6.40
N TYR A 267 -9.45 -14.25 -7.05
CA TYR A 267 -10.91 -14.14 -7.04
C TYR A 267 -11.57 -15.04 -8.08
N THR A 268 -12.89 -15.20 -7.95
CA THR A 268 -13.66 -16.17 -8.75
C THR A 268 -13.72 -15.88 -10.24
N GLU A 269 -13.44 -14.65 -10.66
CA GLU A 269 -13.40 -14.28 -12.09
C GLU A 269 -12.13 -14.74 -12.81
N ILE A 270 -11.07 -15.12 -12.08
CA ILE A 270 -9.85 -15.70 -12.65
C ILE A 270 -9.56 -17.07 -12.03
N ASP A 271 -8.93 -17.95 -12.79
CA ASP A 271 -8.56 -19.29 -12.32
C ASP A 271 -7.07 -19.36 -11.97
N ARG A 272 -6.28 -18.38 -12.42
CA ARG A 272 -4.83 -18.31 -12.28
C ARG A 272 -4.39 -16.87 -12.01
N ARG A 273 -3.39 -16.73 -11.12
CA ARG A 273 -2.69 -15.47 -10.88
C ARG A 273 -1.20 -15.69 -10.83
N SER A 274 -0.44 -14.88 -11.59
CA SER A 274 1.02 -14.87 -11.52
C SER A 274 1.50 -14.10 -10.29
N ILE A 275 2.38 -14.72 -9.52
CA ILE A 275 2.92 -14.21 -8.26
C ILE A 275 4.44 -14.09 -8.38
N ARG A 276 5.00 -13.02 -7.83
CA ARG A 276 6.43 -12.79 -7.69
C ARG A 276 6.77 -12.62 -6.22
N ILE A 277 7.71 -13.41 -5.72
CA ILE A 277 8.14 -13.41 -4.33
C ILE A 277 9.63 -13.09 -4.30
N PRO A 278 10.04 -11.90 -3.88
CA PRO A 278 11.46 -11.59 -3.67
C PRO A 278 12.05 -12.53 -2.63
N LEU A 279 13.23 -13.04 -2.92
CA LEU A 279 14.00 -13.88 -2.01
C LEU A 279 15.10 -13.05 -1.35
N THR A 280 15.39 -13.34 -0.10
CA THR A 280 16.47 -12.69 0.65
C THR A 280 17.86 -13.11 0.14
N ARG A 281 17.95 -14.27 -0.50
CA ARG A 281 19.14 -14.78 -1.20
C ARG A 281 18.73 -15.69 -2.35
N ALA A 282 19.64 -15.92 -3.29
CA ALA A 282 19.47 -16.98 -4.28
C ALA A 282 19.60 -18.37 -3.61
N PRO A 283 18.92 -19.39 -4.14
CA PRO A 283 19.19 -20.78 -3.74
C PRO A 283 20.62 -21.17 -4.14
N GLU A 284 21.26 -21.99 -3.33
CA GLU A 284 22.56 -22.58 -3.63
C GLU A 284 22.43 -23.70 -4.66
N ALA A 285 23.54 -24.08 -5.27
CA ALA A 285 23.52 -25.17 -6.24
C ALA A 285 23.09 -26.50 -5.57
N GLY A 286 22.01 -27.09 -6.08
CA GLY A 286 21.41 -28.30 -5.53
C GLY A 286 20.54 -28.10 -4.31
N GLU A 287 20.31 -26.85 -3.88
CA GLU A 287 19.39 -26.55 -2.79
C GLU A 287 17.94 -26.60 -3.29
N HIS A 288 17.11 -27.41 -2.63
CA HIS A 288 15.69 -27.49 -2.91
C HIS A 288 14.90 -26.42 -2.14
N LEU A 289 13.93 -25.81 -2.82
CA LEU A 289 13.03 -24.84 -2.21
C LEU A 289 11.67 -25.49 -1.95
N GLU A 290 11.19 -25.35 -0.72
CA GLU A 290 9.82 -25.68 -0.36
C GLU A 290 8.96 -24.40 -0.39
N VAL A 291 7.93 -24.41 -1.22
CA VAL A 291 6.97 -23.32 -1.37
C VAL A 291 5.64 -23.77 -0.81
N THR A 292 5.12 -23.06 0.17
CA THR A 292 3.81 -23.34 0.79
C THR A 292 2.86 -22.17 0.61
N PHE A 293 1.57 -22.47 0.41
CA PHE A 293 0.49 -21.50 0.43
C PHE A 293 -0.52 -21.92 1.49
N THR A 294 -0.74 -21.06 2.48
CA THR A 294 -1.64 -21.30 3.62
C THR A 294 -2.82 -20.34 3.57
N ASP A 295 -4.00 -20.84 3.95
CA ASP A 295 -5.23 -20.04 4.05
C ASP A 295 -5.10 -18.95 5.14
N ASP A 296 -5.66 -17.78 4.87
CA ASP A 296 -5.74 -16.64 5.81
C ASP A 296 -7.16 -16.02 5.87
N ASP A 297 -8.16 -16.77 5.43
CA ASP A 297 -9.57 -16.32 5.40
C ASP A 297 -10.50 -17.32 6.08
N THR A 298 -10.79 -18.44 5.47
CA THR A 298 -11.81 -19.41 5.91
C THR A 298 -11.31 -20.36 6.99
N SER A 299 -10.06 -20.78 6.90
CA SER A 299 -9.39 -21.70 7.85
C SER A 299 -7.94 -21.24 8.04
N PRO A 300 -7.69 -20.14 8.79
CA PRO A 300 -6.37 -19.54 8.92
C PRO A 300 -5.31 -20.56 9.35
N GLY A 301 -4.18 -20.58 8.61
CA GLY A 301 -3.07 -21.50 8.82
C GLY A 301 -3.19 -22.86 8.15
N LYS A 302 -4.34 -23.21 7.55
CA LYS A 302 -4.51 -24.46 6.79
C LYS A 302 -3.63 -24.43 5.53
N LEU A 303 -2.84 -25.47 5.33
CA LEU A 303 -2.08 -25.67 4.09
C LEU A 303 -3.02 -25.96 2.93
N LEU A 304 -2.99 -25.08 1.91
CA LEU A 304 -3.81 -25.19 0.69
C LEU A 304 -3.02 -25.76 -0.49
N ALA A 305 -1.75 -25.42 -0.61
CA ALA A 305 -0.86 -25.94 -1.65
C ALA A 305 0.58 -25.97 -1.18
N LYS A 306 1.34 -26.93 -1.71
CA LYS A 306 2.77 -27.12 -1.49
C LYS A 306 3.45 -27.54 -2.78
N LEU A 307 4.62 -27.01 -3.03
CA LEU A 307 5.50 -27.39 -4.12
C LEU A 307 6.95 -27.46 -3.61
N VAL A 308 7.73 -28.40 -4.15
CA VAL A 308 9.19 -28.49 -3.95
C VAL A 308 9.85 -28.33 -5.31
N LEU A 309 10.85 -27.47 -5.39
CA LEU A 309 11.66 -27.13 -6.56
C LEU A 309 13.04 -27.72 -6.40
#